data_50628bdd50d71ccad937cd8dd826b2e4
#
_entry.id   50628bdd50d71ccad937cd8dd826b2e4
#
_cell.length_a   1.000
_cell.length_b   1.000
_cell.length_c   1.000
_cell.angle_alpha   90.00
_cell.angle_beta   90.00
_cell.angle_gamma   90.00
#
_symmetry.space_group_name_H-M   'P 1'
#
loop_
_entity.id
_entity.type
_entity.pdbx_description
1 polymer ?
#
loop_
_entity_poly.entity_id
_entity_poly.type
_entity_poly.pdbx_seq_one_letter_code
_entity_poly.pdbx_strand_id
1 'polypeptide(L)'
;MILLFAALLPCVVWEGSPAATSSLQALHVNRICAAGAAAKGSKPPSLKVEEMDPAKMVRISGPTVSFRGNVASPSRRPWVTLNGWRYLRQPEAKFYVTATPENAALAAAEAFSYGADAAIKTDDAGIDSLGQMIDFLRSVGESDLPALANLGYIDDGSPESGEFMNLLVRRNLLFKIVSQPDPSLAVNVKIGEPLYPRSEASNPKLLTEKVRAVVTDPKRLIRVYGTDVVIGRLLGNDTSDRLYLINYGGSRHPVPGLRVRVLGEFRRQHAVQFGPGSVPLQDVTVRDGATEFTIPQLGLFALVDLKR
;
A
#
# COMPACT_ATOMS: atom_id res chain seq x y z
N MET A 1 -1.57 -24.99 -3.47
CA MET A 1 -1.23 -24.27 -4.73
C MET A 1 -1.15 -22.80 -4.36
N ILE A 2 0.06 -22.28 -4.19
CA ILE A 2 0.27 -20.85 -3.90
C ILE A 2 0.09 -20.14 -5.24
N LEU A 3 -1.02 -19.44 -5.43
CA LEU A 3 -1.17 -18.51 -6.54
C LEU A 3 -0.20 -17.34 -6.28
N LEU A 4 0.91 -17.36 -6.99
CA LEU A 4 1.78 -16.18 -7.11
C LEU A 4 1.00 -15.13 -7.91
N PHE A 5 0.43 -14.16 -7.23
CA PHE A 5 -0.07 -12.97 -7.88
C PHE A 5 1.13 -12.08 -8.18
N ALA A 6 1.54 -12.02 -9.43
CA ALA A 6 2.38 -10.94 -9.90
C ALA A 6 1.66 -9.61 -9.59
N ALA A 7 2.35 -8.66 -8.99
CA ALA A 7 1.77 -7.35 -8.70
C ALA A 7 1.40 -6.69 -10.02
N LEU A 8 0.11 -6.64 -10.32
CA LEU A 8 -0.39 -6.11 -11.57
C LEU A 8 -0.31 -4.57 -11.54
N LEU A 9 0.30 -3.96 -12.55
CA LEU A 9 0.27 -2.50 -12.68
C LEU A 9 -1.19 -2.01 -12.70
N PRO A 10 -1.54 -0.98 -11.92
CA PRO A 10 -2.88 -0.41 -11.96
C PRO A 10 -3.28 0.04 -13.35
N CYS A 11 -4.57 -0.08 -13.68
CA CYS A 11 -5.14 0.36 -14.93
C CYS A 11 -5.62 1.81 -14.82
N VAL A 12 -5.29 2.66 -15.79
CA VAL A 12 -5.86 4.02 -15.86
C VAL A 12 -7.22 3.97 -16.52
N VAL A 13 -8.25 4.50 -15.86
CA VAL A 13 -9.58 4.63 -16.46
C VAL A 13 -9.57 5.76 -17.47
N TRP A 14 -9.86 5.43 -18.73
CA TRP A 14 -9.96 6.38 -19.83
C TRP A 14 -11.41 6.59 -20.26
N GLU A 15 -11.83 7.84 -20.32
CA GLU A 15 -13.20 8.24 -20.66
C GLU A 15 -13.30 8.93 -22.02
N GLY A 16 -12.23 8.87 -22.84
CA GLY A 16 -12.25 9.42 -24.21
C GLY A 16 -11.73 10.84 -24.32
N SER A 17 -11.17 11.44 -23.25
CA SER A 17 -10.57 12.79 -23.30
C SER A 17 -9.35 12.82 -24.23
N PRO A 18 -9.28 13.73 -25.23
CA PRO A 18 -8.09 13.90 -26.07
C PRO A 18 -6.84 14.32 -25.26
N ALA A 19 -7.01 15.19 -24.24
CA ALA A 19 -5.92 15.65 -23.39
C ALA A 19 -5.33 14.46 -22.60
N ALA A 20 -6.18 13.66 -21.94
CA ALA A 20 -5.76 12.44 -21.27
C ALA A 20 -5.05 11.47 -22.22
N THR A 21 -5.52 11.32 -23.43
CA THR A 21 -4.90 10.47 -24.46
C THR A 21 -3.47 10.89 -24.74
N SER A 22 -3.22 12.18 -24.98
CA SER A 22 -1.89 12.71 -25.28
C SER A 22 -0.92 12.50 -24.12
N SER A 23 -1.36 12.76 -22.89
CA SER A 23 -0.55 12.54 -21.67
C SER A 23 -0.21 11.07 -21.49
N LEU A 24 -1.19 10.17 -21.61
CA LEU A 24 -0.98 8.72 -21.46
C LEU A 24 -0.01 8.15 -22.50
N GLN A 25 -0.07 8.68 -23.74
CA GLN A 25 0.88 8.31 -24.80
C GLN A 25 2.30 8.79 -24.49
N ALA A 26 2.45 10.04 -24.09
CA ALA A 26 3.74 10.63 -23.75
C ALA A 26 4.43 9.92 -22.57
N LEU A 27 3.65 9.43 -21.61
CA LEU A 27 4.13 8.70 -20.43
C LEU A 27 4.22 7.19 -20.64
N HIS A 28 4.01 6.70 -21.88
CA HIS A 28 4.07 5.28 -22.23
C HIS A 28 3.18 4.38 -21.35
N VAL A 29 2.06 4.90 -20.86
CA VAL A 29 1.09 4.10 -20.10
C VAL A 29 0.45 3.09 -21.03
N ASN A 30 0.66 1.81 -20.78
CA ASN A 30 0.23 0.73 -21.65
C ASN A 30 -1.03 -0.01 -21.14
N ARG A 31 -1.41 0.14 -19.88
CA ARG A 31 -2.60 -0.49 -19.32
C ARG A 31 -3.68 0.56 -19.06
N ILE A 32 -4.63 0.63 -19.97
CA ILE A 32 -5.76 1.56 -19.96
C ILE A 32 -7.05 0.78 -19.95
N CYS A 33 -7.98 1.14 -19.09
CA CYS A 33 -9.29 0.55 -18.97
C CYS A 33 -10.38 1.53 -19.42
N ALA A 34 -11.37 1.05 -20.17
CA ALA A 34 -12.51 1.85 -20.57
C ALA A 34 -13.81 1.09 -20.38
N ALA A 35 -14.88 1.81 -20.04
CA ALA A 35 -16.22 1.26 -19.86
C ALA A 35 -17.19 1.74 -20.95
N GLY A 36 -18.15 0.90 -21.31
CA GLY A 36 -19.30 1.26 -22.14
C GLY A 36 -18.94 1.87 -23.50
N ALA A 37 -19.43 3.09 -23.79
CA ALA A 37 -19.22 3.77 -25.06
C ALA A 37 -17.74 4.14 -25.32
N ALA A 38 -16.99 4.49 -24.29
CA ALA A 38 -15.55 4.79 -24.41
C ALA A 38 -14.77 3.55 -24.90
N ALA A 39 -15.11 2.36 -24.41
CA ALA A 39 -14.48 1.11 -24.86
C ALA A 39 -14.75 0.79 -26.34
N LYS A 40 -15.89 1.25 -26.87
CA LYS A 40 -16.34 1.02 -28.26
C LYS A 40 -15.99 2.14 -29.23
N GLY A 41 -15.59 3.31 -28.70
CA GLY A 41 -15.23 4.48 -29.50
C GLY A 41 -13.92 4.33 -30.27
N SER A 42 -13.54 5.39 -30.99
CA SER A 42 -12.27 5.44 -31.73
C SER A 42 -11.11 5.39 -30.72
N LYS A 43 -10.49 4.22 -30.60
CA LYS A 43 -9.35 3.99 -29.72
C LYS A 43 -8.10 4.57 -30.39
N PRO A 44 -7.25 5.27 -29.61
CA PRO A 44 -5.94 5.65 -30.11
C PRO A 44 -5.15 4.40 -30.51
N PRO A 45 -4.59 4.32 -31.73
CA PRO A 45 -3.94 3.09 -32.22
C PRO A 45 -2.77 2.61 -31.36
N SER A 46 -2.15 3.54 -30.63
CA SER A 46 -0.98 3.29 -29.77
C SER A 46 -1.32 2.84 -28.34
N LEU A 47 -2.61 2.86 -27.94
CA LEU A 47 -3.03 2.49 -26.60
C LEU A 47 -3.77 1.15 -26.59
N LYS A 48 -3.29 0.23 -25.76
CA LYS A 48 -4.01 -1.01 -25.47
C LYS A 48 -5.10 -0.74 -24.45
N VAL A 49 -6.33 -0.66 -24.92
CA VAL A 49 -7.51 -0.41 -24.08
C VAL A 49 -8.18 -1.74 -23.72
N GLU A 50 -8.24 -2.04 -22.42
CA GLU A 50 -8.98 -3.18 -21.86
C GLU A 50 -10.42 -2.76 -21.57
N GLU A 51 -11.39 -3.58 -21.97
CA GLU A 51 -12.79 -3.34 -21.60
C GLU A 51 -13.00 -3.71 -20.13
N MET A 52 -13.68 -2.84 -19.39
CA MET A 52 -14.07 -3.10 -18.01
C MET A 52 -15.54 -2.84 -17.77
N ASP A 53 -16.10 -3.51 -16.77
CA ASP A 53 -17.45 -3.28 -16.26
C ASP A 53 -17.37 -2.78 -14.82
N PRO A 54 -17.48 -1.46 -14.58
CA PRO A 54 -17.40 -0.89 -13.22
C PRO A 54 -18.49 -1.39 -12.27
N ALA A 55 -19.59 -1.97 -12.80
CA ALA A 55 -20.65 -2.52 -11.97
C ALA A 55 -20.25 -3.85 -11.30
N LYS A 56 -19.25 -4.53 -11.88
CA LYS A 56 -18.69 -5.79 -11.33
C LYS A 56 -17.46 -5.58 -10.45
N MET A 57 -17.08 -4.33 -10.21
CA MET A 57 -15.89 -3.98 -9.44
C MET A 57 -16.26 -3.45 -8.06
N VAL A 58 -15.39 -3.68 -7.09
CA VAL A 58 -15.52 -3.09 -5.76
C VAL A 58 -15.16 -1.61 -5.85
N ARG A 59 -16.15 -0.73 -5.63
CA ARG A 59 -15.95 0.72 -5.68
C ARG A 59 -15.40 1.25 -4.38
N ILE A 60 -14.29 1.96 -4.45
CA ILE A 60 -13.64 2.60 -3.30
C ILE A 60 -13.14 3.99 -3.66
N SER A 61 -13.01 4.84 -2.65
CA SER A 61 -12.35 6.14 -2.79
C SER A 61 -10.84 5.97 -2.74
N GLY A 62 -10.11 6.83 -3.44
CA GLY A 62 -8.66 6.91 -3.34
C GLY A 62 -8.20 7.21 -1.91
N PRO A 63 -6.94 6.84 -1.56
CA PRO A 63 -6.39 7.10 -0.24
C PRO A 63 -6.23 8.60 0.01
N THR A 64 -6.40 9.00 1.29
CA THR A 64 -6.29 10.40 1.70
C THR A 64 -5.67 10.52 3.09
N VAL A 65 -5.26 11.74 3.44
CA VAL A 65 -4.86 12.08 4.80
C VAL A 65 -5.57 13.35 5.26
N SER A 66 -6.03 13.35 6.51
CA SER A 66 -6.59 14.54 7.17
C SER A 66 -5.66 14.96 8.29
N PHE A 67 -5.06 16.14 8.16
CA PHE A 67 -4.25 16.76 9.20
C PHE A 67 -5.17 17.55 10.16
N ARG A 68 -5.22 17.14 11.43
CA ARG A 68 -6.17 17.65 12.43
C ARG A 68 -5.64 18.85 13.22
N GLY A 69 -4.86 19.74 12.62
CA GLY A 69 -4.19 20.85 13.30
C GLY A 69 -5.13 21.83 14.00
N ASN A 70 -6.36 22.03 13.48
CA ASN A 70 -7.31 23.06 13.94
C ASN A 70 -8.63 22.47 14.43
N VAL A 71 -8.71 21.16 14.70
CA VAL A 71 -9.94 20.53 15.18
C VAL A 71 -9.77 20.17 16.65
N ALA A 72 -10.79 20.47 17.47
CA ALA A 72 -10.87 19.95 18.83
C ALA A 72 -10.96 18.43 18.81
N SER A 73 -9.80 17.77 18.88
CA SER A 73 -9.65 16.33 18.86
C SER A 73 -8.71 15.91 19.98
N PRO A 74 -8.99 14.83 20.70
CA PRO A 74 -8.08 14.31 21.74
C PRO A 74 -6.74 13.84 21.18
N SER A 75 -6.61 13.74 19.87
CA SER A 75 -5.38 13.37 19.17
C SER A 75 -5.11 14.35 18.03
N ARG A 76 -3.96 15.02 18.07
CA ARG A 76 -3.46 15.87 16.97
C ARG A 76 -2.85 15.05 15.84
N ARG A 77 -2.90 13.72 15.90
CA ARG A 77 -2.32 12.84 14.90
C ARG A 77 -3.13 12.88 13.60
N PRO A 78 -2.46 12.84 12.45
CA PRO A 78 -3.14 12.76 11.17
C PRO A 78 -3.98 11.49 11.07
N TRP A 79 -5.11 11.59 10.39
CA TRP A 79 -5.95 10.44 10.08
C TRP A 79 -5.69 10.01 8.64
N VAL A 80 -5.12 8.82 8.48
CA VAL A 80 -4.88 8.21 7.18
C VAL A 80 -6.08 7.34 6.81
N THR A 81 -6.69 7.63 5.66
CA THR A 81 -7.67 6.76 5.01
C THR A 81 -6.95 5.98 3.92
N LEU A 82 -6.90 4.66 4.07
CA LEU A 82 -6.16 3.77 3.20
C LEU A 82 -7.01 2.57 2.77
N ASN A 83 -6.61 1.92 1.67
CA ASN A 83 -7.32 0.78 1.11
C ASN A 83 -6.54 -0.55 1.27
N GLY A 84 -5.31 -0.51 1.74
CA GLY A 84 -4.46 -1.70 1.85
C GLY A 84 -5.15 -2.88 2.58
N TRP A 85 -5.91 -2.62 3.64
CA TRP A 85 -6.67 -3.67 4.32
C TRP A 85 -7.80 -4.26 3.48
N ARG A 86 -8.42 -3.46 2.57
CA ARG A 86 -9.46 -3.93 1.64
C ARG A 86 -8.86 -4.86 0.59
N TYR A 87 -7.70 -4.48 0.07
CA TYR A 87 -6.94 -5.30 -0.87
C TYR A 87 -6.55 -6.65 -0.25
N LEU A 88 -6.09 -6.64 1.01
CA LEU A 88 -5.78 -7.87 1.74
C LEU A 88 -7.03 -8.73 2.03
N ARG A 89 -8.17 -8.08 2.30
CA ARG A 89 -9.43 -8.77 2.60
C ARG A 89 -10.02 -9.49 1.39
N GLN A 90 -9.84 -8.92 0.20
CA GLN A 90 -10.42 -9.40 -1.05
C GLN A 90 -9.36 -9.43 -2.17
N PRO A 91 -8.33 -10.28 -2.06
CA PRO A 91 -7.20 -10.27 -2.97
C PRO A 91 -7.56 -10.58 -4.43
N GLU A 92 -8.66 -11.32 -4.65
CA GLU A 92 -9.15 -11.69 -5.99
C GLU A 92 -10.09 -10.65 -6.59
N ALA A 93 -10.47 -9.62 -5.83
CA ALA A 93 -11.42 -8.63 -6.31
C ALA A 93 -10.75 -7.63 -7.26
N LYS A 94 -11.53 -7.17 -8.23
CA LYS A 94 -11.17 -6.00 -9.03
C LYS A 94 -11.71 -4.74 -8.38
N PHE A 95 -10.88 -3.73 -8.25
CA PHE A 95 -11.23 -2.49 -7.58
C PHE A 95 -11.36 -1.33 -8.57
N TYR A 96 -12.44 -0.57 -8.43
CA TYR A 96 -12.62 0.71 -9.12
C TYR A 96 -12.36 1.82 -8.13
N VAL A 97 -11.21 2.49 -8.28
CA VAL A 97 -10.74 3.52 -7.35
C VAL A 97 -11.02 4.89 -7.93
N THR A 98 -11.81 5.72 -7.24
CA THR A 98 -12.00 7.12 -7.60
C THR A 98 -11.04 7.98 -6.77
N ALA A 99 -10.05 8.58 -7.42
CA ALA A 99 -9.03 9.41 -6.79
C ALA A 99 -9.14 10.87 -7.25
N THR A 100 -8.85 11.82 -6.34
CA THR A 100 -8.65 13.21 -6.74
C THR A 100 -7.31 13.36 -7.46
N PRO A 101 -7.07 14.45 -8.21
CA PRO A 101 -5.80 14.67 -8.90
C PRO A 101 -4.57 14.56 -7.99
N GLU A 102 -4.69 15.08 -6.77
CA GLU A 102 -3.60 15.08 -5.78
C GLU A 102 -3.26 13.68 -5.28
N ASN A 103 -4.23 12.77 -5.30
CA ASN A 103 -4.12 11.43 -4.72
C ASN A 103 -4.05 10.31 -5.77
N ALA A 104 -4.10 10.64 -7.07
CA ALA A 104 -4.11 9.64 -8.14
C ALA A 104 -2.81 8.82 -8.17
N ALA A 105 -1.66 9.45 -8.08
CA ALA A 105 -0.37 8.77 -7.96
C ALA A 105 -0.26 7.92 -6.68
N LEU A 106 -0.79 8.41 -5.55
CA LEU A 106 -0.81 7.68 -4.29
C LEU A 106 -1.69 6.42 -4.40
N ALA A 107 -2.84 6.50 -5.07
CA ALA A 107 -3.72 5.37 -5.30
C ALA A 107 -3.02 4.27 -6.12
N ALA A 108 -2.23 4.65 -7.14
CA ALA A 108 -1.45 3.71 -7.93
C ALA A 108 -0.35 3.03 -7.10
N ALA A 109 0.41 3.79 -6.32
CA ALA A 109 1.45 3.26 -5.45
C ALA A 109 0.87 2.29 -4.39
N GLU A 110 -0.28 2.65 -3.80
CA GLU A 110 -0.97 1.79 -2.84
C GLU A 110 -1.43 0.48 -3.50
N ALA A 111 -2.18 0.54 -4.60
CA ALA A 111 -2.68 -0.65 -5.29
C ALA A 111 -1.54 -1.59 -5.70
N PHE A 112 -0.46 -1.05 -6.28
CA PHE A 112 0.73 -1.80 -6.67
C PHE A 112 1.39 -2.50 -5.48
N SER A 113 1.58 -1.79 -4.36
CA SER A 113 2.25 -2.34 -3.17
C SER A 113 1.49 -3.51 -2.54
N TYR A 114 0.18 -3.56 -2.73
CA TYR A 114 -0.67 -4.65 -2.24
C TYR A 114 -1.01 -5.70 -3.31
N GLY A 115 -0.51 -5.55 -4.54
CA GLY A 115 -0.80 -6.47 -5.65
C GLY A 115 -2.26 -6.45 -6.09
N ALA A 116 -2.96 -5.31 -5.93
CA ALA A 116 -4.39 -5.20 -6.21
C ALA A 116 -4.66 -4.97 -7.70
N ASP A 117 -5.62 -5.70 -8.26
CA ASP A 117 -6.17 -5.41 -9.61
C ASP A 117 -7.08 -4.18 -9.51
N ALA A 118 -6.52 -3.01 -9.79
CA ALA A 118 -7.19 -1.73 -9.61
C ALA A 118 -7.27 -0.92 -10.90
N ALA A 119 -8.46 -0.42 -11.22
CA ALA A 119 -8.69 0.59 -12.24
C ALA A 119 -8.87 1.95 -11.54
N ILE A 120 -7.97 2.89 -11.82
CA ILE A 120 -7.92 4.20 -11.15
C ILE A 120 -8.54 5.25 -12.06
N LYS A 121 -9.62 5.84 -11.58
CA LYS A 121 -10.25 7.01 -12.19
C LYS A 121 -9.78 8.28 -11.48
N THR A 122 -9.37 9.25 -12.27
CA THR A 122 -9.13 10.63 -11.86
C THR A 122 -9.63 11.57 -12.96
N ASP A 123 -9.66 12.85 -12.74
CA ASP A 123 -9.91 13.84 -13.79
C ASP A 123 -8.62 14.15 -14.60
N ASP A 124 -8.74 14.96 -15.65
CA ASP A 124 -7.64 15.26 -16.55
C ASP A 124 -6.42 15.88 -15.82
N ALA A 125 -6.64 16.62 -14.73
CA ALA A 125 -5.56 17.23 -13.93
C ALA A 125 -4.73 16.18 -13.15
N GLY A 126 -5.28 15.01 -12.90
CA GLY A 126 -4.58 13.93 -12.19
C GLY A 126 -3.87 12.94 -13.11
N ILE A 127 -4.14 12.97 -14.41
CA ILE A 127 -3.62 11.98 -15.37
C ILE A 127 -2.09 12.00 -15.44
N ASP A 128 -1.48 13.17 -15.45
CA ASP A 128 -0.01 13.27 -15.54
C ASP A 128 0.69 12.66 -14.34
N SER A 129 0.24 12.98 -13.14
CA SER A 129 0.83 12.43 -11.91
C SER A 129 0.59 10.91 -11.78
N LEU A 130 -0.57 10.44 -12.20
CA LEU A 130 -0.91 9.01 -12.26
C LEU A 130 -0.02 8.29 -13.27
N GLY A 131 0.12 8.82 -14.48
CA GLY A 131 0.95 8.25 -15.53
C GLY A 131 2.43 8.18 -15.15
N GLN A 132 2.98 9.25 -14.55
CA GLN A 132 4.34 9.27 -14.03
C GLN A 132 4.57 8.20 -12.97
N MET A 133 3.60 8.01 -12.05
CA MET A 133 3.69 6.94 -11.05
C MET A 133 3.67 5.56 -11.72
N ILE A 134 2.79 5.31 -12.68
CA ILE A 134 2.73 4.01 -13.39
C ILE A 134 4.03 3.75 -14.15
N ASP A 135 4.61 4.76 -14.80
CA ASP A 135 5.90 4.64 -15.46
C ASP A 135 7.02 4.26 -14.47
N PHE A 136 7.05 4.93 -13.32
CA PHE A 136 7.98 4.60 -12.25
C PHE A 136 7.77 3.16 -11.73
N LEU A 137 6.53 2.76 -11.42
CA LEU A 137 6.21 1.42 -10.95
C LEU A 137 6.61 0.33 -11.96
N ARG A 138 6.46 0.62 -13.25
CA ARG A 138 6.95 -0.26 -14.32
C ARG A 138 8.48 -0.35 -14.32
N SER A 139 9.18 0.75 -14.10
CA SER A 139 10.65 0.80 -14.10
C SER A 139 11.27 0.01 -12.95
N VAL A 140 10.64 0.01 -11.76
CA VAL A 140 11.10 -0.75 -10.59
C VAL A 140 10.69 -2.22 -10.65
N GLY A 141 9.75 -2.55 -11.52
CA GLY A 141 9.29 -3.90 -11.79
C GLY A 141 8.46 -4.54 -10.67
N GLU A 142 7.72 -5.54 -11.08
CA GLU A 142 6.97 -6.40 -10.18
C GLU A 142 7.91 -7.29 -9.36
N SER A 143 7.41 -7.85 -8.28
CA SER A 143 8.16 -8.76 -7.42
C SER A 143 7.40 -10.06 -7.22
N ASP A 144 8.07 -11.16 -7.49
CA ASP A 144 7.54 -12.52 -7.21
C ASP A 144 7.71 -12.93 -5.74
N LEU A 145 8.25 -12.04 -4.91
CA LEU A 145 8.45 -12.31 -3.49
C LEU A 145 7.09 -12.38 -2.76
N PRO A 146 6.87 -13.40 -1.92
CA PRO A 146 5.65 -13.49 -1.13
C PRO A 146 5.56 -12.35 -0.11
N ALA A 147 4.33 -11.94 0.19
CA ALA A 147 4.08 -10.96 1.23
C ALA A 147 4.42 -11.53 2.61
N LEU A 148 5.25 -10.83 3.35
CA LEU A 148 5.61 -11.20 4.72
C LEU A 148 4.59 -10.67 5.71
N ALA A 149 4.25 -11.51 6.69
CA ALA A 149 3.38 -11.17 7.80
C ALA A 149 3.80 -11.98 9.02
N ASN A 150 3.68 -11.41 10.19
CA ASN A 150 3.82 -12.14 11.45
C ASN A 150 2.50 -12.27 12.22
N LEU A 151 1.40 -11.80 11.63
CA LEU A 151 0.05 -11.91 12.15
C LEU A 151 -0.84 -12.68 11.18
N GLY A 152 -1.62 -13.65 11.70
CA GLY A 152 -2.75 -14.25 11.01
C GLY A 152 -4.04 -13.54 11.43
N TYR A 153 -4.84 -13.09 10.49
CA TYR A 153 -6.13 -12.48 10.77
C TYR A 153 -7.26 -13.38 10.25
N ILE A 154 -8.11 -13.86 11.15
CA ILE A 154 -9.30 -14.62 10.79
C ILE A 154 -10.46 -13.64 10.68
N ASP A 155 -10.80 -13.30 9.44
CA ASP A 155 -11.84 -12.31 9.14
C ASP A 155 -13.25 -12.93 9.25
N ASP A 156 -14.14 -12.24 9.96
CA ASP A 156 -15.55 -12.61 10.08
C ASP A 156 -16.47 -11.82 9.13
N GLY A 157 -15.91 -11.00 8.25
CA GLY A 157 -16.63 -10.18 7.29
C GLY A 157 -17.29 -8.93 7.90
N SER A 158 -17.25 -8.72 9.23
CA SER A 158 -17.91 -7.59 9.88
C SER A 158 -17.24 -6.25 9.60
N PRO A 159 -17.97 -5.12 9.74
CA PRO A 159 -17.38 -3.79 9.69
C PRO A 159 -16.31 -3.57 10.75
N GLU A 160 -16.51 -4.08 11.96
CA GLU A 160 -15.56 -3.99 13.07
C GLU A 160 -14.25 -4.69 12.75
N SER A 161 -14.30 -5.85 12.09
CA SER A 161 -13.14 -6.56 11.55
C SER A 161 -12.39 -5.68 10.55
N GLY A 162 -13.11 -4.99 9.66
CA GLY A 162 -12.53 -4.05 8.71
C GLY A 162 -11.79 -2.90 9.39
N GLU A 163 -12.38 -2.28 10.41
CA GLU A 163 -11.74 -1.19 11.16
C GLU A 163 -10.52 -1.67 11.94
N PHE A 164 -10.56 -2.87 12.48
CA PHE A 164 -9.40 -3.45 13.15
C PHE A 164 -8.25 -3.70 12.16
N MET A 165 -8.52 -4.31 11.01
CA MET A 165 -7.52 -4.49 9.95
C MET A 165 -6.95 -3.15 9.47
N ASN A 166 -7.79 -2.12 9.29
CA ASN A 166 -7.37 -0.76 8.97
C ASN A 166 -6.35 -0.24 9.99
N LEU A 167 -6.60 -0.41 11.27
CA LEU A 167 -5.67 0.00 12.32
C LEU A 167 -4.38 -0.82 12.37
N LEU A 168 -4.44 -2.12 12.09
CA LEU A 168 -3.23 -2.94 11.96
C LEU A 168 -2.31 -2.39 10.86
N VAL A 169 -2.87 -2.12 9.66
CA VAL A 169 -2.10 -1.51 8.56
C VAL A 169 -1.51 -0.16 8.97
N ARG A 170 -2.32 0.75 9.53
CA ARG A 170 -1.87 2.07 9.96
C ARG A 170 -0.77 2.05 11.04
N ARG A 171 -0.64 0.94 11.76
CA ARG A 171 0.41 0.73 12.77
C ARG A 171 1.61 -0.05 12.25
N ASN A 172 1.66 -0.32 10.95
CA ASN A 172 2.69 -1.17 10.36
C ASN A 172 2.80 -2.53 11.08
N LEU A 173 1.64 -3.12 11.41
CA LEU A 173 1.51 -4.48 11.92
C LEU A 173 1.10 -5.37 10.75
N LEU A 174 2.08 -6.07 10.19
CA LEU A 174 1.89 -6.83 8.94
C LEU A 174 1.11 -8.11 9.22
N PHE A 175 -0.02 -8.27 8.54
CA PHE A 175 -0.87 -9.44 8.65
C PHE A 175 -1.22 -10.05 7.29
N LYS A 176 -1.61 -11.32 7.31
CA LYS A 176 -2.28 -12.00 6.19
C LYS A 176 -3.64 -12.53 6.66
N ILE A 177 -4.60 -12.58 5.75
CA ILE A 177 -5.89 -13.23 6.03
C ILE A 177 -5.67 -14.74 6.01
N VAL A 178 -6.19 -15.41 7.04
CA VAL A 178 -6.15 -16.88 7.17
C VAL A 178 -7.53 -17.40 7.50
N SER A 179 -7.87 -18.60 7.00
CA SER A 179 -9.16 -19.25 7.28
C SER A 179 -9.21 -19.89 8.66
N GLN A 180 -8.05 -20.24 9.20
CA GLN A 180 -7.86 -20.86 10.51
C GLN A 180 -6.53 -20.42 11.11
N PRO A 181 -6.30 -20.57 12.43
CA PRO A 181 -5.03 -20.24 13.05
C PRO A 181 -3.84 -20.90 12.36
N ASP A 182 -2.83 -20.11 12.01
CA ASP A 182 -1.59 -20.57 11.41
C ASP A 182 -0.49 -20.58 12.50
N PRO A 183 0.01 -21.76 12.92
CA PRO A 183 0.99 -21.87 14.00
C PRO A 183 2.37 -21.30 13.63
N SER A 184 2.64 -21.05 12.36
CA SER A 184 3.89 -20.43 11.91
C SER A 184 3.94 -18.92 12.17
N LEU A 185 2.80 -18.30 12.52
CA LEU A 185 2.68 -16.87 12.76
C LEU A 185 2.80 -16.54 14.25
N ALA A 186 3.36 -15.38 14.56
CA ALA A 186 3.60 -14.96 15.94
C ALA A 186 2.29 -14.83 16.77
N VAL A 187 1.21 -14.43 16.11
CA VAL A 187 -0.13 -14.37 16.73
C VAL A 187 -1.21 -14.55 15.68
N ASN A 188 -2.29 -15.23 16.07
CA ASN A 188 -3.51 -15.30 15.28
C ASN A 188 -4.60 -14.48 15.97
N VAL A 189 -5.28 -13.66 15.20
CA VAL A 189 -6.28 -12.69 15.67
C VAL A 189 -7.63 -13.04 15.10
N LYS A 190 -8.62 -13.21 15.99
CA LYS A 190 -10.02 -13.37 15.63
C LYS A 190 -10.89 -12.59 16.61
N ILE A 191 -11.75 -11.71 16.11
CA ILE A 191 -12.72 -11.03 16.96
C ILE A 191 -13.73 -12.04 17.51
N GLY A 192 -14.00 -11.95 18.83
CA GLY A 192 -14.85 -12.88 19.54
C GLY A 192 -14.09 -13.91 20.38
N GLU A 193 -12.78 -14.05 20.20
CA GLU A 193 -11.93 -14.85 21.07
C GLU A 193 -11.63 -14.14 22.41
N PRO A 194 -11.27 -14.85 23.49
CA PRO A 194 -11.08 -14.26 24.82
C PRO A 194 -10.11 -13.08 24.85
N LEU A 195 -9.04 -13.11 24.06
CA LEU A 195 -8.06 -12.03 24.00
C LEU A 195 -8.58 -10.81 23.18
N TYR A 196 -9.46 -11.04 22.23
CA TYR A 196 -10.04 -10.06 21.33
C TYR A 196 -11.57 -10.06 21.39
N PRO A 197 -12.18 -9.79 22.56
CA PRO A 197 -13.62 -9.97 22.74
C PRO A 197 -14.42 -9.01 21.87
N ARG A 198 -15.57 -9.46 21.38
CA ARG A 198 -16.43 -8.65 20.50
C ARG A 198 -16.93 -7.37 21.18
N SER A 199 -17.08 -7.36 22.49
CA SER A 199 -17.42 -6.15 23.25
C SER A 199 -16.39 -5.01 23.14
N GLU A 200 -15.14 -5.35 22.80
CA GLU A 200 -14.08 -4.37 22.58
C GLU A 200 -13.91 -3.99 21.09
N ALA A 201 -14.65 -4.63 20.18
CA ALA A 201 -14.46 -4.42 18.74
C ALA A 201 -14.81 -2.99 18.28
N SER A 202 -15.66 -2.26 19.04
CA SER A 202 -15.92 -0.84 18.84
C SER A 202 -14.73 0.07 19.19
N ASN A 203 -13.70 -0.48 19.86
CA ASN A 203 -12.43 0.20 20.14
C ASN A 203 -11.24 -0.52 19.49
N PRO A 204 -11.08 -0.43 18.17
CA PRO A 204 -10.02 -1.12 17.45
C PRO A 204 -8.61 -0.70 17.87
N LYS A 205 -8.46 0.47 18.50
CA LYS A 205 -7.19 0.91 19.10
C LYS A 205 -6.76 -0.02 20.23
N LEU A 206 -7.69 -0.35 21.14
CA LEU A 206 -7.40 -1.25 22.27
C LEU A 206 -6.98 -2.63 21.78
N LEU A 207 -7.71 -3.18 20.79
CA LEU A 207 -7.35 -4.46 20.19
C LEU A 207 -5.96 -4.44 19.53
N THR A 208 -5.62 -3.34 18.85
CA THR A 208 -4.30 -3.17 18.23
C THR A 208 -3.18 -3.10 19.28
N GLU A 209 -3.42 -2.48 20.43
CA GLU A 209 -2.48 -2.43 21.55
C GLU A 209 -2.25 -3.83 22.14
N LYS A 210 -3.28 -4.66 22.26
CA LYS A 210 -3.16 -6.07 22.65
C LYS A 210 -2.30 -6.86 21.67
N VAL A 211 -2.51 -6.69 20.35
CA VAL A 211 -1.67 -7.32 19.32
C VAL A 211 -0.21 -6.89 19.48
N ARG A 212 0.04 -5.61 19.69
CA ARG A 212 1.43 -5.11 19.91
C ARG A 212 2.08 -5.69 21.14
N ALA A 213 1.33 -5.88 22.21
CA ALA A 213 1.84 -6.48 23.44
C ALA A 213 2.29 -7.93 23.23
N VAL A 214 1.57 -8.69 22.40
CA VAL A 214 1.91 -10.09 22.06
C VAL A 214 3.11 -10.15 21.11
N VAL A 215 3.08 -9.39 20.01
CA VAL A 215 4.15 -9.40 19.00
C VAL A 215 5.44 -8.82 19.54
N THR A 216 5.36 -7.82 20.40
CA THR A 216 6.46 -7.01 20.93
C THR A 216 7.22 -6.23 19.84
N ASP A 217 7.78 -5.10 20.17
CA ASP A 217 8.47 -4.25 19.19
C ASP A 217 9.71 -4.90 18.55
N PRO A 218 10.56 -5.68 19.25
CA PRO A 218 11.69 -6.37 18.63
C PRO A 218 11.32 -7.39 17.55
N LYS A 219 10.16 -8.05 17.70
CA LYS A 219 9.71 -9.10 16.79
C LYS A 219 8.88 -8.58 15.61
N ARG A 220 8.57 -7.29 15.54
CA ARG A 220 7.86 -6.71 14.40
C ARG A 220 8.73 -6.77 13.16
N LEU A 221 8.13 -7.18 12.03
CA LEU A 221 8.82 -7.26 10.73
C LEU A 221 9.34 -5.90 10.28
N ILE A 222 8.53 -4.85 10.47
CA ILE A 222 8.93 -3.47 10.16
C ILE A 222 8.57 -2.52 11.29
N ARG A 223 9.39 -1.48 11.47
CA ARG A 223 9.07 -0.31 12.30
C ARG A 223 9.45 0.95 11.54
N VAL A 224 8.52 1.89 11.50
CA VAL A 224 8.70 3.22 10.92
C VAL A 224 8.63 4.21 12.06
N TYR A 225 9.61 5.08 12.18
CA TYR A 225 9.74 5.98 13.30
C TYR A 225 9.39 7.42 12.93
N GLY A 226 8.87 8.16 13.88
CA GLY A 226 8.69 9.61 13.78
C GLY A 226 7.52 10.08 12.92
N THR A 227 6.71 9.16 12.39
CA THR A 227 5.59 9.53 11.53
C THR A 227 4.40 8.59 11.69
N ASP A 228 3.19 9.13 11.52
CA ASP A 228 1.94 8.36 11.49
C ASP A 228 1.35 8.25 10.06
N VAL A 229 2.03 8.82 9.05
CA VAL A 229 1.52 8.86 7.66
C VAL A 229 2.26 7.93 6.72
N VAL A 230 3.35 7.29 7.15
CA VAL A 230 4.10 6.34 6.33
C VAL A 230 3.72 4.92 6.69
N ILE A 231 3.27 4.19 5.67
CA ILE A 231 2.89 2.79 5.78
C ILE A 231 3.85 1.95 4.95
N GLY A 232 4.35 0.87 5.56
CA GLY A 232 5.23 -0.08 4.90
C GLY A 232 4.52 -1.37 4.52
N ARG A 233 4.94 -1.96 3.40
CA ARG A 233 4.60 -3.31 2.97
C ARG A 233 5.89 -4.07 2.70
N LEU A 234 6.03 -5.26 3.26
CA LEU A 234 7.22 -6.09 3.13
C LEU A 234 6.91 -7.37 2.36
N LEU A 235 7.68 -7.63 1.34
CA LEU A 235 7.72 -8.88 0.60
C LEU A 235 9.08 -9.52 0.86
N GLY A 236 9.19 -10.85 0.87
CA GLY A 236 10.50 -11.43 1.09
C GLY A 236 10.52 -12.95 1.07
N ASN A 237 11.75 -13.47 1.04
CA ASN A 237 12.09 -14.88 1.18
C ASN A 237 13.39 -15.02 2.00
N ASP A 238 13.97 -16.20 2.03
CA ASP A 238 15.19 -16.47 2.81
C ASP A 238 16.42 -15.68 2.35
N THR A 239 16.42 -15.12 1.15
CA THR A 239 17.61 -14.47 0.55
C THR A 239 17.46 -12.97 0.39
N SER A 240 16.25 -12.47 0.20
CA SER A 240 15.99 -11.05 -0.10
C SER A 240 14.61 -10.64 0.31
N ASP A 241 14.51 -9.37 0.73
CA ASP A 241 13.26 -8.69 1.01
C ASP A 241 13.13 -7.45 0.14
N ARG A 242 11.88 -7.06 -0.13
CA ARG A 242 11.52 -5.79 -0.79
C ARG A 242 10.53 -5.05 0.10
N LEU A 243 10.93 -3.86 0.50
CA LEU A 243 10.11 -2.98 1.33
C LEU A 243 9.53 -1.85 0.47
N TYR A 244 8.22 -1.72 0.43
CA TYR A 244 7.52 -0.55 -0.07
C TYR A 244 7.21 0.39 1.08
N LEU A 245 7.46 1.69 0.89
CA LEU A 245 7.15 2.75 1.82
C LEU A 245 6.26 3.78 1.13
N ILE A 246 5.04 3.92 1.62
CA ILE A 246 4.01 4.81 1.08
C ILE A 246 3.80 5.95 2.05
N ASN A 247 4.06 7.19 1.61
CA ASN A 247 3.74 8.38 2.38
C ASN A 247 2.34 8.89 1.99
N TYR A 248 1.36 8.66 2.83
CA TYR A 248 -0.02 9.12 2.60
C TYR A 248 -0.18 10.65 2.71
N GLY A 249 0.80 11.36 3.27
CA GLY A 249 0.88 12.81 3.17
C GLY A 249 1.17 13.31 1.76
N GLY A 250 1.60 12.40 0.87
CA GLY A 250 1.91 12.69 -0.52
C GLY A 250 3.15 13.57 -0.69
N SER A 251 3.40 13.97 -1.94
CA SER A 251 4.58 14.78 -2.29
C SER A 251 4.56 16.18 -1.66
N ARG A 252 3.38 16.68 -1.26
CA ARG A 252 3.23 18.00 -0.61
C ARG A 252 3.68 18.00 0.86
N HIS A 253 3.75 16.82 1.47
CA HIS A 253 4.17 16.65 2.87
C HIS A 253 5.26 15.56 2.95
N PRO A 254 6.45 15.83 2.41
CA PRO A 254 7.55 14.90 2.47
C PRO A 254 7.98 14.67 3.93
N VAL A 255 8.45 13.48 4.22
CA VAL A 255 8.91 13.10 5.57
C VAL A 255 10.43 13.13 5.60
N PRO A 256 11.05 14.12 6.27
CA PRO A 256 12.49 14.21 6.39
C PRO A 256 13.00 13.20 7.43
N GLY A 257 14.21 12.67 7.19
CA GLY A 257 14.92 11.81 8.15
C GLY A 257 14.14 10.56 8.55
N LEU A 258 13.44 9.93 7.59
CA LEU A 258 12.62 8.77 7.88
C LEU A 258 13.47 7.58 8.33
N ARG A 259 13.43 7.25 9.61
CA ARG A 259 14.09 6.06 10.15
C ARG A 259 13.20 4.83 10.04
N VAL A 260 13.78 3.75 9.52
CA VAL A 260 13.09 2.46 9.33
C VAL A 260 13.94 1.33 9.89
N ARG A 261 13.28 0.38 10.58
CA ARG A 261 13.86 -0.89 10.99
C ARG A 261 13.13 -2.03 10.28
N VAL A 262 13.89 -2.96 9.72
CA VAL A 262 13.39 -4.22 9.14
C VAL A 262 14.01 -5.38 9.91
N LEU A 263 13.19 -6.34 10.31
CA LEU A 263 13.66 -7.54 10.98
C LEU A 263 14.42 -8.40 9.97
N GLY A 264 15.65 -8.74 10.30
CA GLY A 264 16.58 -9.47 9.44
C GLY A 264 17.89 -8.72 9.24
N GLU A 265 18.96 -9.45 9.01
CA GLU A 265 20.29 -8.92 8.75
C GLU A 265 20.55 -8.87 7.24
N PHE A 266 20.55 -7.65 6.70
CA PHE A 266 20.74 -7.40 5.28
C PHE A 266 22.05 -6.66 5.04
N ARG A 267 22.94 -7.28 4.23
CA ARG A 267 24.28 -6.74 3.94
C ARG A 267 24.29 -5.75 2.79
N ARG A 268 23.31 -5.85 1.90
CA ARG A 268 23.18 -4.94 0.75
C ARG A 268 21.78 -4.36 0.72
N GLN A 269 21.71 -3.04 0.56
CA GLN A 269 20.47 -2.29 0.47
C GLN A 269 20.54 -1.37 -0.74
N HIS A 270 19.46 -1.29 -1.48
CA HIS A 270 19.29 -0.36 -2.60
C HIS A 270 17.92 0.28 -2.52
N ALA A 271 17.88 1.60 -2.52
CA ALA A 271 16.63 2.35 -2.46
C ALA A 271 16.42 3.17 -3.73
N VAL A 272 15.19 3.11 -4.23
CA VAL A 272 14.69 3.98 -5.29
C VAL A 272 13.42 4.68 -4.85
N GLN A 273 13.22 5.91 -5.28
CA GLN A 273 12.09 6.74 -4.88
C GLN A 273 11.45 7.39 -6.10
N PHE A 274 10.15 7.47 -6.07
CA PHE A 274 9.38 8.21 -7.07
C PHE A 274 9.80 9.68 -7.09
N GLY A 275 10.17 10.17 -8.25
CA GLY A 275 10.76 11.48 -8.50
C GLY A 275 12.29 11.45 -8.53
N PRO A 276 12.99 11.36 -7.39
CA PRO A 276 14.45 11.38 -7.35
C PRO A 276 15.17 10.19 -7.99
N GLY A 277 14.50 9.03 -8.14
CA GLY A 277 15.16 7.80 -8.57
C GLY A 277 15.98 7.14 -7.46
N SER A 278 17.24 6.79 -7.70
CA SER A 278 18.11 6.19 -6.67
C SER A 278 18.36 7.14 -5.51
N VAL A 279 18.23 6.64 -4.27
CA VAL A 279 18.39 7.43 -3.04
C VAL A 279 19.39 6.74 -2.13
N PRO A 280 20.45 7.45 -1.66
CA PRO A 280 21.38 6.89 -0.70
C PRO A 280 20.69 6.68 0.66
N LEU A 281 20.84 5.50 1.23
CA LEU A 281 20.45 5.25 2.62
C LEU A 281 21.53 5.75 3.56
N GLN A 282 21.13 6.37 4.65
CA GLN A 282 22.01 6.91 5.70
C GLN A 282 21.92 6.07 6.97
N ASP A 283 22.91 6.15 7.83
CA ASP A 283 22.96 5.54 9.18
C ASP A 283 22.56 4.06 9.17
N VAL A 284 23.03 3.33 8.16
CA VAL A 284 22.73 1.89 8.05
C VAL A 284 23.43 1.15 9.18
N THR A 285 22.66 0.43 9.96
CA THR A 285 23.16 -0.41 11.06
C THR A 285 22.51 -1.79 11.01
N VAL A 286 23.32 -2.82 11.27
CA VAL A 286 22.84 -4.21 11.40
C VAL A 286 23.19 -4.67 12.81
N ARG A 287 22.18 -4.87 13.64
CA ARG A 287 22.34 -5.32 15.03
C ARG A 287 21.06 -5.96 15.55
N ASP A 288 21.20 -6.81 16.53
CA ASP A 288 20.08 -7.45 17.23
C ASP A 288 19.09 -8.14 16.27
N GLY A 289 19.63 -8.80 15.21
CA GLY A 289 18.84 -9.51 14.20
C GLY A 289 17.98 -8.58 13.31
N ALA A 290 18.33 -7.29 13.22
CA ALA A 290 17.60 -6.34 12.38
C ALA A 290 18.53 -5.38 11.65
N THR A 291 18.04 -4.84 10.56
CA THR A 291 18.69 -3.78 9.78
C THR A 291 17.90 -2.48 9.95
N GLU A 292 18.57 -1.43 10.34
CA GLU A 292 18.01 -0.08 10.42
C GLU A 292 18.71 0.85 9.46
N PHE A 293 17.96 1.78 8.90
CA PHE A 293 18.48 2.81 7.99
C PHE A 293 17.60 4.06 8.01
N THR A 294 18.15 5.15 7.47
CA THR A 294 17.45 6.43 7.31
C THR A 294 17.31 6.76 5.83
N ILE A 295 16.09 7.07 5.39
CA ILE A 295 15.85 7.74 4.10
C ILE A 295 15.89 9.23 4.38
N PRO A 296 16.81 10.01 3.75
CA PRO A 296 16.98 11.42 4.04
C PRO A 296 15.70 12.25 3.92
N GLN A 297 14.90 11.92 2.92
CA GLN A 297 13.58 12.52 2.70
C GLN A 297 12.72 11.55 1.90
N LEU A 298 11.59 11.13 2.46
CA LEU A 298 10.60 10.36 1.72
C LEU A 298 9.57 11.30 1.10
N GLY A 299 9.47 11.30 -0.24
CA GLY A 299 8.40 11.95 -0.98
C GLY A 299 7.10 11.17 -0.87
N LEU A 300 6.54 10.73 -2.00
CA LEU A 300 5.29 9.96 -2.02
C LEU A 300 5.51 8.46 -1.81
N PHE A 301 6.50 7.88 -2.49
CA PHE A 301 6.71 6.44 -2.53
C PHE A 301 8.18 6.08 -2.69
N ALA A 302 8.64 5.10 -1.94
CA ALA A 302 9.96 4.50 -2.09
C ALA A 302 9.90 2.98 -2.01
N LEU A 303 10.84 2.36 -2.69
CA LEU A 303 11.12 0.93 -2.66
C LEU A 303 12.54 0.73 -2.15
N VAL A 304 12.72 -0.23 -1.23
CA VAL A 304 14.04 -0.63 -0.73
C VAL A 304 14.20 -2.12 -0.92
N ASP A 305 15.14 -2.52 -1.78
CA ASP A 305 15.57 -3.90 -1.95
C ASP A 305 16.67 -4.21 -0.93
N LEU A 306 16.48 -5.30 -0.20
CA LEU A 306 17.32 -5.77 0.90
C LEU A 306 17.82 -7.18 0.58
N LYS A 307 19.14 -7.43 0.65
CA LYS A 307 19.75 -8.75 0.38
C LYS A 307 20.61 -9.18 1.56
N ARG A 308 20.47 -10.46 1.96
CA ARG A 308 21.25 -11.11 3.03
C ARG A 308 22.69 -11.39 2.62
#